data_90b0c11a692a4256912916976b6b21d0
#
_entry.id   90b0c11a692a4256912916976b6b21d0
#
_cell.length_a   1.000
_cell.length_b   1.000
_cell.length_c   1.000
_cell.angle_alpha   90.00
_cell.angle_beta   90.00
_cell.angle_gamma   90.00
#
_symmetry.space_group_name_H-M   'P 1'
#
loop_
_entity.id
_entity.type
_entity.pdbx_description
1 polymer ?
#
loop_
_entity_poly.entity_id
_entity_poly.type
_entity_poly.pdbx_seq_one_letter_code
_entity_poly.pdbx_strand_id
1 'polypeptide(L)'
;MAPTKVLLVPLSSHESFPPILKKLSHKLRSLGISSRIDDSSASIGKRYSRNDELGTPLGITVDFQSLKDHTFTLRDRDSTRQVRSDEEKILAAIKTLVDGTKEWADVEKELPAFEGQDAEVPVREK
;
A
#
# COMPACT_ATOMS: atom_id res chain seq x y z
N MET A 1 3.29 -18.16 14.12
CA MET A 1 2.57 -16.90 13.89
C MET A 1 2.79 -16.42 12.47
N ALA A 2 1.72 -16.07 11.79
CA ALA A 2 1.84 -15.60 10.43
C ALA A 2 2.42 -14.20 10.38
N PRO A 3 3.34 -13.92 9.47
CA PRO A 3 3.86 -12.57 9.33
C PRO A 3 2.78 -11.63 8.79
N THR A 4 2.96 -10.34 9.04
CA THR A 4 2.08 -9.33 8.49
C THR A 4 2.21 -9.32 6.97
N LYS A 5 1.08 -9.37 6.28
CA LYS A 5 1.07 -9.42 4.83
C LYS A 5 1.05 -8.05 4.17
N VAL A 6 0.41 -7.08 4.80
CA VAL A 6 0.21 -5.77 4.21
C VAL A 6 0.56 -4.67 5.21
N LEU A 7 1.34 -3.70 4.77
CA LEU A 7 1.63 -2.51 5.54
C LEU A 7 0.73 -1.39 5.05
N LEU A 8 0.11 -0.66 5.98
CA LEU A 8 -0.70 0.50 5.64
C LEU A 8 0.06 1.76 6.05
N VAL A 9 0.34 2.63 5.10
CA VAL A 9 1.19 3.79 5.30
C VAL A 9 0.45 5.07 4.91
N PRO A 10 0.12 5.94 5.88
CA PRO A 10 -0.41 7.26 5.52
C PRO A 10 0.74 8.15 5.06
N LEU A 11 0.46 8.99 4.08
CA LEU A 11 1.46 9.89 3.55
C LEU A 11 2.00 10.84 4.62
N SER A 12 1.13 11.28 5.51
CA SER A 12 1.51 12.18 6.58
C SER A 12 0.66 11.89 7.82
N SER A 13 0.83 12.70 8.86
CA SER A 13 0.07 12.53 10.08
C SER A 13 -1.26 13.28 10.10
N HIS A 14 -1.74 13.69 8.91
CA HIS A 14 -3.00 14.43 8.80
C HIS A 14 -4.15 13.63 9.41
N GLU A 15 -5.04 14.33 10.11
CA GLU A 15 -6.11 13.68 10.87
C GLU A 15 -7.16 13.00 10.00
N SER A 16 -7.17 13.24 8.70
CA SER A 16 -8.11 12.59 7.80
C SER A 16 -7.73 11.15 7.46
N PHE A 17 -6.51 10.75 7.72
CA PHE A 17 -6.04 9.42 7.34
C PHE A 17 -6.46 8.29 8.30
N PRO A 18 -6.45 8.47 9.63
CA PRO A 18 -6.76 7.35 10.51
C PRO A 18 -8.08 6.64 10.24
N PRO A 19 -9.19 7.33 9.95
CA PRO A 19 -10.43 6.61 9.65
C PRO A 19 -10.32 5.71 8.43
N ILE A 20 -9.62 6.18 7.39
CA ILE A 20 -9.42 5.40 6.18
C ILE A 20 -8.55 4.19 6.45
N LEU A 21 -7.49 4.38 7.24
CA LEU A 21 -6.60 3.28 7.59
C LEU A 21 -7.33 2.19 8.37
N LYS A 22 -8.17 2.60 9.32
CA LYS A 22 -8.96 1.64 10.08
C LYS A 22 -9.91 0.87 9.20
N LYS A 23 -10.55 1.54 8.27
CA LYS A 23 -11.48 0.92 7.35
C LYS A 23 -10.77 -0.11 6.47
N LEU A 24 -9.60 0.26 5.94
CA LEU A 24 -8.82 -0.67 5.12
C LEU A 24 -8.36 -1.86 5.93
N SER A 25 -7.88 -1.63 7.16
CA SER A 25 -7.45 -2.69 8.03
C SER A 25 -8.59 -3.67 8.31
N HIS A 26 -9.78 -3.13 8.57
CA HIS A 26 -10.94 -3.96 8.84
C HIS A 26 -11.32 -4.80 7.62
N LYS A 27 -11.30 -4.20 6.44
CA LYS A 27 -11.62 -4.92 5.22
C LYS A 27 -10.62 -6.03 4.93
N LEU A 28 -9.33 -5.74 5.15
CA LEU A 28 -8.30 -6.77 4.96
C LEU A 28 -8.51 -7.92 5.94
N ARG A 29 -8.83 -7.61 7.19
CA ARG A 29 -9.09 -8.64 8.18
C ARG A 29 -10.27 -9.52 7.76
N SER A 30 -11.31 -8.91 7.21
CA SER A 30 -12.48 -9.68 6.78
C SER A 30 -12.14 -10.61 5.62
N LEU A 31 -11.06 -10.33 4.90
CA LEU A 31 -10.56 -11.20 3.84
C LEU A 31 -9.54 -12.21 4.36
N GLY A 32 -9.27 -12.20 5.65
CA GLY A 32 -8.29 -13.11 6.24
C GLY A 32 -6.86 -12.66 6.04
N ILE A 33 -6.63 -11.38 5.79
CA ILE A 33 -5.31 -10.85 5.51
C ILE A 33 -4.85 -9.98 6.67
N SER A 34 -3.67 -10.28 7.22
CA SER A 34 -3.12 -9.49 8.32
C SER A 34 -2.51 -8.19 7.80
N SER A 35 -2.66 -7.14 8.57
CA SER A 35 -2.12 -5.84 8.19
C SER A 35 -1.59 -5.11 9.41
N ARG A 36 -0.77 -4.11 9.16
CA ARG A 36 -0.22 -3.26 10.21
C ARG A 36 -0.17 -1.83 9.68
N ILE A 37 -0.46 -0.88 10.56
CA ILE A 37 -0.41 0.54 10.23
C ILE A 37 0.91 1.11 10.74
N ASP A 38 1.67 1.76 9.85
CA ASP A 38 2.89 2.47 10.26
C ASP A 38 2.63 3.96 10.06
N ASP A 39 2.22 4.61 11.12
CA ASP A 39 1.92 6.04 11.08
C ASP A 39 3.01 6.87 11.75
N SER A 40 4.23 6.33 11.83
CA SER A 40 5.34 7.05 12.43
C SER A 40 5.68 8.29 11.59
N SER A 41 6.47 9.19 12.17
CA SER A 41 6.83 10.43 11.49
C SER A 41 7.97 10.25 10.48
N ALA A 42 8.49 9.04 10.34
CA ALA A 42 9.54 8.78 9.37
C ALA A 42 9.01 8.98 7.95
N SER A 43 9.90 9.25 7.01
CA SER A 43 9.51 9.39 5.62
C SER A 43 8.90 8.09 5.09
N ILE A 44 8.15 8.19 3.99
CA ILE A 44 7.55 7.00 3.38
C ILE A 44 8.63 6.00 3.01
N GLY A 45 9.73 6.47 2.43
CA GLY A 45 10.81 5.58 2.04
C GLY A 45 11.38 4.81 3.22
N LYS A 46 11.60 5.50 4.33
CA LYS A 46 12.13 4.84 5.52
C LYS A 46 11.14 3.85 6.11
N ARG A 47 9.85 4.19 6.09
CA ARG A 47 8.85 3.27 6.62
C ARG A 47 8.79 1.99 5.81
N TYR A 48 8.85 2.10 4.47
CA TYR A 48 8.86 0.92 3.63
C TYR A 48 10.14 0.12 3.80
N SER A 49 11.29 0.80 3.85
CA SER A 49 12.56 0.12 4.03
C SER A 49 12.59 -0.69 5.33
N ARG A 50 12.11 -0.09 6.41
CA ARG A 50 12.06 -0.77 7.70
C ARG A 50 11.17 -2.00 7.66
N ASN A 51 10.04 -1.89 6.97
CA ASN A 51 9.10 -3.01 6.89
C ASN A 51 9.54 -4.06 5.87
N ASP A 52 10.31 -3.67 4.86
CA ASP A 52 10.92 -4.65 3.97
C ASP A 52 11.85 -5.57 4.74
N GLU A 53 12.59 -5.02 5.70
CA GLU A 53 13.47 -5.84 6.54
C GLU A 53 12.68 -6.81 7.41
N LEU A 54 11.44 -6.45 7.77
CA LEU A 54 10.59 -7.33 8.55
C LEU A 54 9.88 -8.36 7.69
N GLY A 55 10.04 -8.28 6.38
CA GLY A 55 9.48 -9.28 5.48
C GLY A 55 8.05 -9.05 5.06
N THR A 56 7.50 -7.85 5.27
CA THR A 56 6.14 -7.54 4.84
C THR A 56 6.10 -7.40 3.32
N PRO A 57 5.37 -8.27 2.60
CA PRO A 57 5.49 -8.31 1.14
C PRO A 57 4.75 -7.22 0.38
N LEU A 58 3.71 -6.64 0.95
CA LEU A 58 2.88 -5.67 0.25
C LEU A 58 2.66 -4.44 1.10
N GLY A 59 2.47 -3.29 0.46
CA GLY A 59 2.17 -2.06 1.17
C GLY A 59 1.12 -1.24 0.45
N ILE A 60 0.28 -0.55 1.21
CA ILE A 60 -0.71 0.38 0.67
C ILE A 60 -0.34 1.77 1.18
N THR A 61 -0.19 2.72 0.26
CA THR A 61 0.01 4.12 0.61
C THR A 61 -1.33 4.85 0.48
N VAL A 62 -1.69 5.57 1.53
CA VAL A 62 -2.88 6.42 1.55
C VAL A 62 -2.41 7.86 1.49
N ASP A 63 -2.80 8.59 0.45
CA ASP A 63 -2.37 9.97 0.26
C ASP A 63 -3.58 10.89 0.11
N PHE A 64 -3.32 12.17 -0.17
CA PHE A 64 -4.42 13.11 -0.27
C PHE A 64 -5.32 12.83 -1.47
N GLN A 65 -4.78 12.25 -2.53
CA GLN A 65 -5.59 11.82 -3.66
C GLN A 65 -6.60 10.75 -3.21
N SER A 66 -6.19 9.89 -2.28
CA SER A 66 -7.07 8.86 -1.73
C SER A 66 -8.31 9.46 -1.07
N LEU A 67 -8.14 10.62 -0.44
CA LEU A 67 -9.26 11.29 0.20
C LEU A 67 -10.28 11.80 -0.80
N LYS A 68 -9.83 12.09 -2.02
CA LYS A 68 -10.70 12.65 -3.03
C LYS A 68 -11.43 11.60 -3.85
N ASP A 69 -10.71 10.58 -4.31
CA ASP A 69 -11.29 9.63 -5.25
C ASP A 69 -11.22 8.18 -4.77
N HIS A 70 -10.81 7.97 -3.54
CA HIS A 70 -10.75 6.62 -2.93
C HIS A 70 -9.84 5.67 -3.71
N THR A 71 -8.76 6.20 -4.29
CA THR A 71 -7.75 5.37 -4.92
C THR A 71 -6.55 5.25 -3.98
N PHE A 72 -5.85 4.13 -4.09
CA PHE A 72 -4.71 3.84 -3.23
C PHE A 72 -3.56 3.28 -4.06
N THR A 73 -2.35 3.39 -3.53
CA THR A 73 -1.16 2.85 -4.18
C THR A 73 -0.79 1.54 -3.50
N LEU A 74 -0.62 0.50 -4.30
CA LEU A 74 -0.17 -0.80 -3.83
C LEU A 74 1.27 -1.01 -4.26
N ARG A 75 2.14 -1.34 -3.30
CA ARG A 75 3.57 -1.51 -3.56
C ARG A 75 3.98 -2.95 -3.29
N ASP A 76 4.79 -3.49 -4.19
CA ASP A 76 5.36 -4.82 -4.05
C ASP A 76 6.78 -4.69 -3.47
N ARG A 77 7.08 -5.43 -2.41
CA ARG A 77 8.37 -5.34 -1.75
C ARG A 77 9.52 -5.72 -2.68
N ASP A 78 9.38 -6.83 -3.39
CA ASP A 78 10.50 -7.39 -4.14
C ASP A 78 10.89 -6.52 -5.33
N SER A 79 9.92 -6.03 -6.08
CA SER A 79 10.21 -5.21 -7.26
C SER A 79 10.28 -3.73 -6.92
N THR A 80 9.76 -3.33 -5.77
CA THR A 80 9.56 -1.94 -5.35
C THR A 80 8.67 -1.15 -6.29
N ARG A 81 7.98 -1.84 -7.19
CA ARG A 81 7.07 -1.19 -8.12
C ARG A 81 5.70 -0.98 -7.49
N GLN A 82 4.97 -0.03 -8.03
CA GLN A 82 3.68 0.36 -7.48
C GLN A 82 2.64 0.46 -8.56
N VAL A 83 1.39 0.18 -8.17
CA VAL A 83 0.23 0.40 -9.04
C VAL A 83 -0.78 1.20 -8.25
N ARG A 84 -1.65 1.91 -8.96
CA ARG A 84 -2.68 2.71 -8.30
C ARG A 84 -4.04 2.37 -8.89
N SER A 85 -5.04 2.18 -8.02
CA SER A 85 -6.39 1.91 -8.47
C SER A 85 -7.35 2.15 -7.31
N ASP A 86 -8.64 1.94 -7.58
CA ASP A 86 -9.65 2.14 -6.55
C ASP A 86 -9.55 1.03 -5.48
N GLU A 87 -10.25 1.28 -4.38
CA GLU A 87 -10.17 0.40 -3.22
C GLU A 87 -10.51 -1.04 -3.56
N GLU A 88 -11.60 -1.26 -4.32
CA GLU A 88 -12.03 -2.62 -4.62
C GLU A 88 -10.99 -3.38 -5.41
N LYS A 89 -10.41 -2.74 -6.42
CA LYS A 89 -9.42 -3.39 -7.25
C LYS A 89 -8.12 -3.65 -6.49
N ILE A 90 -7.73 -2.72 -5.62
CA ILE A 90 -6.55 -2.91 -4.78
C ILE A 90 -6.74 -4.08 -3.84
N LEU A 91 -7.89 -4.15 -3.17
CA LEU A 91 -8.15 -5.26 -2.23
C LEU A 91 -8.25 -6.60 -2.96
N ALA A 92 -8.86 -6.60 -4.14
CA ALA A 92 -8.94 -7.84 -4.93
C ALA A 92 -7.54 -8.30 -5.36
N ALA A 93 -6.70 -7.36 -5.78
CA ALA A 93 -5.33 -7.70 -6.16
C ALA A 93 -4.56 -8.28 -4.99
N ILE A 94 -4.69 -7.67 -3.81
CA ILE A 94 -4.02 -8.19 -2.62
C ILE A 94 -4.48 -9.60 -2.31
N LYS A 95 -5.77 -9.84 -2.39
CA LYS A 95 -6.31 -11.18 -2.10
C LYS A 95 -5.72 -12.23 -3.04
N THR A 96 -5.65 -11.94 -4.33
CA THR A 96 -5.08 -12.89 -5.28
C THR A 96 -3.60 -13.10 -5.06
N LEU A 97 -2.87 -12.05 -4.68
CA LEU A 97 -1.44 -12.18 -4.40
C LEU A 97 -1.19 -13.00 -3.15
N VAL A 98 -1.96 -12.78 -2.10
CA VAL A 98 -1.81 -13.52 -0.85
C VAL A 98 -2.21 -14.98 -1.03
N ASP A 99 -3.25 -15.24 -1.81
CA ASP A 99 -3.70 -16.59 -2.06
C ASP A 99 -2.82 -17.35 -3.05
N GLY A 100 -1.95 -16.61 -3.77
CA GLY A 100 -1.07 -17.24 -4.74
C GLY A 100 -1.71 -17.53 -6.08
N THR A 101 -2.91 -16.99 -6.35
CA THR A 101 -3.58 -17.23 -7.63
C THR A 101 -3.07 -16.31 -8.72
N LYS A 102 -2.41 -15.21 -8.35
CA LYS A 102 -1.77 -14.29 -9.29
C LYS A 102 -0.43 -13.86 -8.75
N GLU A 103 0.44 -13.44 -9.65
CA GLU A 103 1.73 -12.88 -9.28
C GLU A 103 1.71 -11.39 -9.52
N TRP A 104 2.74 -10.69 -9.01
CA TRP A 104 2.81 -9.24 -9.16
C TRP A 104 2.77 -8.80 -10.63
N ALA A 105 3.41 -9.59 -11.51
CA ALA A 105 3.39 -9.26 -12.94
C ALA A 105 1.97 -9.22 -13.48
N ASP A 106 1.10 -10.08 -12.99
CA ASP A 106 -0.30 -10.09 -13.42
C ASP A 106 -1.02 -8.83 -12.96
N VAL A 107 -0.75 -8.41 -11.73
CA VAL A 107 -1.35 -7.20 -11.18
C VAL A 107 -0.90 -5.98 -11.99
N GLU A 108 0.38 -5.94 -12.35
CA GLU A 108 0.89 -4.81 -13.13
C GLU A 108 0.25 -4.73 -14.52
N LYS A 109 -0.20 -5.83 -15.07
CA LYS A 109 -0.90 -5.82 -16.35
C LYS A 109 -2.32 -5.30 -16.22
N GLU A 110 -2.92 -5.48 -15.06
CA GLU A 110 -4.32 -5.12 -14.84
C GLU A 110 -4.52 -3.71 -14.31
N LEU A 111 -3.54 -3.19 -13.56
CA LEU A 111 -3.68 -1.91 -12.89
C LEU A 111 -2.60 -0.94 -13.35
N PRO A 112 -2.92 0.36 -13.40
CA PRO A 112 -1.95 1.36 -13.87
C PRO A 112 -0.76 1.47 -12.94
N ALA A 113 0.42 1.58 -13.50
CA ALA A 113 1.63 1.81 -12.73
C ALA A 113 1.60 3.19 -12.09
N PHE A 114 2.21 3.31 -10.91
CA PHE A 114 2.29 4.57 -10.20
C PHE A 114 3.69 4.75 -9.62
N GLU A 115 4.29 5.91 -9.88
CA GLU A 115 5.66 6.16 -9.45
C GLU A 115 5.81 7.38 -8.56
N GLY A 116 4.71 8.04 -8.27
CA GLY A 116 4.76 9.37 -7.69
C GLY A 116 5.40 9.50 -6.33
N GLN A 117 4.95 8.72 -5.34
CA GLN A 117 5.44 8.93 -3.99
C GLN A 117 6.88 8.58 -3.80
N ASP A 118 7.38 7.62 -4.54
CA ASP A 118 8.77 7.26 -4.39
C ASP A 118 9.67 8.33 -4.91
N ALA A 119 9.18 9.04 -5.87
CA ALA A 119 9.99 10.06 -6.47
C ALA A 119 10.00 11.29 -5.66
N GLU A 120 9.34 11.25 -4.59
CA GLU A 120 9.33 12.36 -3.87
C GLU A 120 10.62 12.91 -3.68
N VAL A 121 10.75 12.55 -4.21
CA VAL A 121 11.58 13.23 -4.32
C VAL A 121 11.47 14.13 -5.32
N PRO A 122 11.31 14.39 -5.65
CA PRO A 122 11.11 15.27 -6.13
C PRO A 122 10.88 15.85 -6.84
N VAL A 123 10.86 15.71 -7.01
CA VAL A 123 10.54 16.28 -7.44
C VAL A 123 10.58 16.77 -8.32
N ARG A 124 10.71 16.79 -8.71
CA ARG A 124 10.65 17.28 -9.34
C ARG A 124 10.47 18.00 -10.01
N GLU A 125 10.57 17.97 -10.03
CA GLU A 125 10.39 18.65 -10.37
C GLU A 125 10.21 19.23 -11.06
N LYS A 126 10.35 19.19 -11.46
CA LYS A 126 10.04 19.85 -11.80
C LYS A 126 9.74 20.27 -11.93
#